data_80108d10badabde77b3ce61b6a7e8019
#
_entry.id   80108d10badabde77b3ce61b6a7e8019
#
_cell.length_a   1.000
_cell.length_b   1.000
_cell.length_c   1.000
_cell.angle_alpha   90.00
_cell.angle_beta   90.00
_cell.angle_gamma   90.00
#
_symmetry.space_group_name_H-M   'P 1'
#
loop_
_entity.id
_entity.type
_entity.pdbx_description
1 polymer ?
#
loop_
_entity_poly.entity_id
_entity_poly.type
_entity_poly.pdbx_seq_one_letter_code
_entity_poly.pdbx_strand_id
1 'polypeptide(L)'
;MRERIEALMAEIAGLNCKTEQEIEEARVRLLGKKGSVTALFEEFRSVAPELKREFGQKLNVLKNTAAAKIEELKEAAAESPAAAAAAFDYTMPGDPAPLGSRHPVSIAREEIVGIFRKFGYDVAEGPEVEDDWHVFEALNFPPEHPAREMQDTFFINDSDNPVLLRTHTSSVQVRAMEKMPLPIRIVCPGRVFRNEAISARAHCIFHQVEGLYIDENVTFADMKQAILLFAREMFGAQTQIRMRPSYFPFTEPSAEIDVSCNICGGKGCNVCKGTGWLEIMGCGMVDPNVLEASGIDSKKYSGFAFGMGVERIAMLKWQVRDLRNYFENDLRFLKEFETSL
;
A
#
# COMPACT_ATOMS: atom_id res chain seq x y z
N MET A 1 -77.40 14.59 -15.83
CA MET A 1 -76.31 13.54 -15.86
C MET A 1 -75.54 13.57 -17.15
N ARG A 2 -76.15 13.58 -18.33
CA ARG A 2 -75.44 13.55 -19.63
C ARG A 2 -74.49 14.74 -19.80
N GLU A 3 -74.92 15.96 -19.56
CA GLU A 3 -74.06 17.14 -19.62
C GLU A 3 -72.90 17.15 -18.64
N ARG A 4 -73.07 16.55 -17.44
CA ARG A 4 -71.97 16.40 -16.44
C ARG A 4 -70.95 15.36 -16.83
N ILE A 5 -71.34 14.27 -17.54
CA ILE A 5 -70.42 13.29 -18.09
C ILE A 5 -69.58 13.94 -19.20
N GLU A 6 -70.24 14.69 -20.11
CA GLU A 6 -69.55 15.40 -21.20
C GLU A 6 -68.58 16.48 -20.68
N ALA A 7 -68.99 17.22 -19.66
CA ALA A 7 -68.13 18.23 -19.01
C ALA A 7 -66.89 17.58 -18.35
N LEU A 8 -67.07 16.47 -17.63
CA LEU A 8 -65.94 15.74 -17.03
C LEU A 8 -65.01 15.08 -18.06
N MET A 9 -65.57 14.59 -19.18
CA MET A 9 -64.77 14.10 -20.29
C MET A 9 -63.87 15.19 -20.89
N ALA A 10 -64.43 16.42 -21.06
CA ALA A 10 -63.69 17.55 -21.54
C ALA A 10 -62.59 18.00 -20.51
N GLU A 11 -62.92 17.96 -19.23
CA GLU A 11 -61.97 18.25 -18.15
C GLU A 11 -60.79 17.26 -18.16
N ILE A 12 -61.09 15.96 -18.26
CA ILE A 12 -60.07 14.88 -18.32
C ILE A 12 -59.20 15.04 -19.54
N ALA A 13 -59.77 15.34 -20.71
CA ALA A 13 -58.99 15.57 -21.93
C ALA A 13 -58.08 16.79 -21.85
N GLY A 14 -58.48 17.83 -21.10
CA GLY A 14 -57.68 19.03 -20.88
C GLY A 14 -56.68 18.97 -19.73
N LEU A 15 -56.54 17.83 -19.02
CA LEU A 15 -55.62 17.68 -17.92
C LEU A 15 -54.16 17.76 -18.43
N ASN A 16 -53.41 18.70 -17.83
CA ASN A 16 -51.99 18.89 -18.09
C ASN A 16 -51.28 19.13 -16.77
N CYS A 17 -50.92 18.04 -16.06
CA CYS A 17 -50.17 18.04 -14.82
C CYS A 17 -48.72 17.79 -15.11
N LYS A 18 -47.82 18.56 -14.52
CA LYS A 18 -46.35 18.47 -14.76
C LYS A 18 -45.58 17.85 -13.59
N THR A 19 -46.17 17.82 -12.42
CA THR A 19 -45.53 17.30 -11.22
C THR A 19 -46.31 16.10 -10.66
N GLU A 20 -45.61 15.18 -10.01
CA GLU A 20 -46.22 13.99 -9.38
C GLU A 20 -47.32 14.39 -8.36
N GLN A 21 -47.11 15.49 -7.66
CA GLN A 21 -48.07 16.02 -6.70
C GLN A 21 -49.36 16.48 -7.39
N GLU A 22 -49.26 17.24 -8.48
CA GLU A 22 -50.42 17.65 -9.28
C GLU A 22 -51.21 16.48 -9.87
N ILE A 23 -50.49 15.43 -10.30
CA ILE A 23 -51.10 14.19 -10.84
C ILE A 23 -51.86 13.46 -9.74
N GLU A 24 -51.28 13.37 -8.53
CA GLU A 24 -51.97 12.72 -7.41
C GLU A 24 -53.20 13.52 -6.93
N GLU A 25 -53.10 14.82 -6.89
CA GLU A 25 -54.25 15.70 -6.59
C GLU A 25 -55.38 15.55 -7.63
N ALA A 26 -55.05 15.49 -8.91
CA ALA A 26 -55.99 15.22 -9.99
C ALA A 26 -56.63 13.82 -9.86
N ARG A 27 -55.85 12.80 -9.52
CA ARG A 27 -56.34 11.46 -9.27
C ARG A 27 -57.35 11.40 -8.13
N VAL A 28 -57.04 12.04 -7.01
CA VAL A 28 -57.92 12.08 -5.83
C VAL A 28 -59.21 12.86 -6.14
N ARG A 29 -59.10 14.00 -6.85
CA ARG A 29 -60.24 14.83 -7.25
C ARG A 29 -61.22 14.10 -8.20
N LEU A 30 -60.69 13.28 -9.13
CA LEU A 30 -61.52 12.60 -10.11
C LEU A 30 -61.95 11.21 -9.63
N LEU A 31 -61.05 10.37 -9.16
CA LEU A 31 -61.24 8.95 -8.88
C LEU A 31 -61.23 8.61 -7.38
N GLY A 32 -61.00 9.57 -6.49
CA GLY A 32 -61.02 9.34 -5.06
C GLY A 32 -62.40 8.95 -4.53
N LYS A 33 -62.48 8.53 -3.26
CA LYS A 33 -63.77 8.14 -2.61
C LYS A 33 -64.87 9.19 -2.70
N LYS A 34 -64.51 10.47 -2.72
CA LYS A 34 -65.42 11.62 -2.91
C LYS A 34 -65.20 12.34 -4.24
N GLY A 35 -64.51 11.66 -5.18
CA GLY A 35 -64.17 12.22 -6.48
C GLY A 35 -65.36 12.38 -7.41
N SER A 36 -65.24 13.31 -8.39
CA SER A 36 -66.31 13.71 -9.28
C SER A 36 -66.87 12.52 -10.09
N VAL A 37 -65.99 11.58 -10.53
CA VAL A 37 -66.43 10.35 -11.23
C VAL A 37 -67.17 9.40 -10.29
N THR A 38 -66.68 9.24 -9.05
CA THR A 38 -67.30 8.38 -8.03
C THR A 38 -68.65 8.91 -7.62
N ALA A 39 -68.82 10.20 -7.46
CA ALA A 39 -70.11 10.82 -7.16
C ALA A 39 -71.17 10.55 -8.26
N LEU A 40 -70.75 10.56 -9.55
CA LEU A 40 -71.65 10.19 -10.64
C LEU A 40 -72.09 8.71 -10.61
N PHE A 41 -71.27 7.80 -10.12
CA PHE A 41 -71.66 6.40 -9.89
C PHE A 41 -72.65 6.26 -8.73
N GLU A 42 -72.61 7.10 -7.72
CA GLU A 42 -73.61 7.13 -6.65
C GLU A 42 -74.96 7.67 -7.17
N GLU A 43 -74.96 8.79 -7.94
CA GLU A 43 -76.17 9.32 -8.59
C GLU A 43 -76.78 8.30 -9.59
N PHE A 44 -75.98 7.49 -10.24
CA PHE A 44 -76.42 6.48 -11.17
C PHE A 44 -77.34 5.41 -10.53
N ARG A 45 -77.22 5.17 -9.23
CA ARG A 45 -78.11 4.23 -8.51
C ARG A 45 -79.57 4.62 -8.55
N SER A 46 -79.87 5.95 -8.65
CA SER A 46 -81.20 6.51 -8.69
C SER A 46 -81.84 6.72 -10.09
N VAL A 47 -81.09 6.29 -11.16
CA VAL A 47 -81.55 6.43 -12.56
C VAL A 47 -82.58 5.40 -12.93
N ALA A 48 -83.56 5.80 -13.74
CA ALA A 48 -84.58 4.90 -14.23
C ALA A 48 -84.06 3.68 -15.02
N PRO A 49 -84.68 2.48 -14.89
CA PRO A 49 -84.19 1.27 -15.45
C PRO A 49 -83.91 1.32 -16.95
N GLU A 50 -84.65 2.01 -17.71
CA GLU A 50 -84.60 2.19 -19.17
C GLU A 50 -83.29 2.87 -19.62
N LEU A 51 -82.78 3.77 -18.85
CA LEU A 51 -81.54 4.55 -19.14
C LEU A 51 -80.31 4.00 -18.50
N LYS A 52 -80.45 3.00 -17.62
CA LYS A 52 -79.29 2.40 -16.91
C LYS A 52 -78.24 1.82 -17.83
N ARG A 53 -78.63 1.18 -18.92
CA ARG A 53 -77.68 0.55 -19.86
C ARG A 53 -76.83 1.60 -20.56
N GLU A 54 -77.39 2.71 -21.03
CA GLU A 54 -76.70 3.78 -21.74
C GLU A 54 -75.74 4.56 -20.79
N PHE A 55 -76.26 4.97 -19.64
CA PHE A 55 -75.46 5.72 -18.69
C PHE A 55 -74.39 4.86 -18.02
N GLY A 56 -74.60 3.57 -17.78
CA GLY A 56 -73.63 2.65 -17.26
C GLY A 56 -72.41 2.49 -18.20
N GLN A 57 -72.68 2.39 -19.50
CA GLN A 57 -71.62 2.34 -20.50
C GLN A 57 -70.80 3.64 -20.53
N LYS A 58 -71.46 4.77 -20.53
CA LYS A 58 -70.80 6.10 -20.55
C LYS A 58 -69.99 6.37 -19.28
N LEU A 59 -70.45 5.94 -18.13
CA LEU A 59 -69.75 6.08 -16.84
C LEU A 59 -68.50 5.16 -16.79
N ASN A 60 -68.59 3.94 -17.32
CA ASN A 60 -67.41 3.07 -17.42
C ASN A 60 -66.34 3.61 -18.39
N VAL A 61 -66.80 4.17 -19.54
CA VAL A 61 -65.85 4.86 -20.46
C VAL A 61 -65.22 6.05 -19.77
N LEU A 62 -65.98 6.90 -19.08
CA LEU A 62 -65.45 8.06 -18.34
C LEU A 62 -64.38 7.63 -17.28
N LYS A 63 -64.68 6.59 -16.48
CA LYS A 63 -63.76 6.05 -15.48
C LYS A 63 -62.46 5.55 -16.10
N ASN A 64 -62.58 4.76 -17.19
CA ASN A 64 -61.41 4.21 -17.87
C ASN A 64 -60.58 5.28 -18.56
N THR A 65 -61.20 6.29 -19.16
CA THR A 65 -60.50 7.42 -19.76
C THR A 65 -59.79 8.26 -18.69
N ALA A 66 -60.41 8.49 -17.52
CA ALA A 66 -59.77 9.17 -16.41
C ALA A 66 -58.53 8.38 -15.89
N ALA A 67 -58.67 7.08 -15.70
CA ALA A 67 -57.58 6.23 -15.25
C ALA A 67 -56.40 6.18 -16.27
N ALA A 68 -56.73 5.99 -17.55
CA ALA A 68 -55.72 5.99 -18.62
C ALA A 68 -54.97 7.32 -18.73
N LYS A 69 -55.69 8.46 -18.61
CA LYS A 69 -55.05 9.78 -18.68
C LYS A 69 -54.11 10.07 -17.49
N ILE A 70 -54.47 9.60 -16.30
CA ILE A 70 -53.60 9.72 -15.11
C ILE A 70 -52.35 8.88 -15.26
N GLU A 71 -52.44 7.65 -15.82
CA GLU A 71 -51.30 6.82 -16.05
C GLU A 71 -50.38 7.40 -17.13
N GLU A 72 -50.93 7.91 -18.23
CA GLU A 72 -50.17 8.65 -19.26
C GLU A 72 -49.38 9.84 -18.68
N LEU A 73 -49.99 10.60 -17.80
CA LEU A 73 -49.36 11.75 -17.13
C LEU A 73 -48.28 11.31 -16.15
N LYS A 74 -48.43 10.17 -15.48
CA LYS A 74 -47.38 9.61 -14.60
C LYS A 74 -46.15 9.14 -15.40
N GLU A 75 -46.39 8.39 -16.50
CA GLU A 75 -45.31 7.96 -17.39
C GLU A 75 -44.56 9.16 -17.96
N ALA A 76 -45.29 10.18 -18.44
CA ALA A 76 -44.67 11.41 -18.96
C ALA A 76 -43.89 12.18 -17.89
N ALA A 77 -44.38 12.20 -16.64
CA ALA A 77 -43.66 12.82 -15.53
C ALA A 77 -42.39 12.05 -15.12
N ALA A 78 -42.43 10.70 -15.17
CA ALA A 78 -41.30 9.87 -14.86
C ALA A 78 -40.17 9.96 -15.93
N GLU A 79 -40.56 10.20 -17.19
CA GLU A 79 -39.61 10.39 -18.32
C GLU A 79 -39.10 11.83 -18.45
N SER A 80 -39.55 12.75 -17.60
CA SER A 80 -39.12 14.14 -17.72
C SER A 80 -37.66 14.35 -17.35
N PRO A 81 -36.89 15.15 -18.10
CA PRO A 81 -35.53 15.49 -17.76
C PRO A 81 -35.36 16.11 -16.37
N ALA A 82 -36.41 16.72 -15.82
CA ALA A 82 -36.42 17.27 -14.48
C ALA A 82 -36.46 16.22 -13.38
N ALA A 83 -37.14 15.06 -13.60
CA ALA A 83 -37.13 13.95 -12.66
C ALA A 83 -35.78 13.23 -12.65
N ALA A 84 -35.16 13.06 -13.82
CA ALA A 84 -33.80 12.51 -13.96
C ALA A 84 -32.73 13.45 -13.37
N ALA A 85 -32.90 14.77 -13.50
CA ALA A 85 -31.96 15.74 -12.93
C ALA A 85 -32.11 15.90 -11.39
N ALA A 86 -33.26 15.64 -10.84
CA ALA A 86 -33.49 15.65 -9.38
C ALA A 86 -32.94 14.38 -8.69
N ALA A 87 -32.69 13.31 -9.43
CA ALA A 87 -32.19 12.05 -8.89
C ALA A 87 -30.66 12.07 -8.63
N PHE A 88 -29.92 13.03 -9.19
CA PHE A 88 -28.47 13.13 -9.03
C PHE A 88 -28.05 14.53 -8.58
N ASP A 89 -27.57 14.62 -7.36
CA ASP A 89 -27.04 15.87 -6.82
C ASP A 89 -25.56 16.02 -7.20
N TYR A 90 -25.29 16.81 -8.25
CA TYR A 90 -23.93 17.11 -8.71
C TYR A 90 -23.10 17.97 -7.74
N THR A 91 -23.71 18.49 -6.67
CA THR A 91 -23.00 19.25 -5.64
C THR A 91 -22.45 18.36 -4.52
N MET A 92 -22.90 17.12 -4.45
CA MET A 92 -22.34 16.15 -3.52
C MET A 92 -20.92 15.78 -3.95
N PRO A 93 -19.96 15.72 -3.01
CA PRO A 93 -18.63 15.20 -3.32
C PRO A 93 -18.77 13.76 -3.83
N GLY A 94 -18.04 13.44 -4.89
CA GLY A 94 -17.97 12.05 -5.37
C GLY A 94 -17.41 11.14 -4.28
N ASP A 95 -17.70 9.85 -4.37
CA ASP A 95 -17.08 8.86 -3.49
C ASP A 95 -15.56 8.95 -3.65
N PRO A 96 -14.81 9.23 -2.59
CA PRO A 96 -13.38 9.32 -2.69
C PRO A 96 -12.83 7.95 -3.10
N ALA A 97 -12.12 7.89 -4.22
CA ALA A 97 -11.33 6.70 -4.53
C ALA A 97 -10.33 6.47 -3.39
N PRO A 98 -10.33 5.31 -2.73
CA PRO A 98 -9.37 5.04 -1.67
C PRO A 98 -7.97 5.13 -2.25
N LEU A 99 -7.18 6.08 -1.78
CA LEU A 99 -5.76 6.16 -2.11
C LEU A 99 -5.06 5.00 -1.40
N GLY A 100 -4.39 4.15 -2.17
CA GLY A 100 -3.51 3.15 -1.61
C GLY A 100 -2.29 3.80 -0.95
N SER A 101 -1.59 3.06 -0.09
CA SER A 101 -0.30 3.45 0.46
C SER A 101 0.77 2.44 0.06
N ARG A 102 2.02 2.88 0.08
CA ARG A 102 3.14 1.95 -0.07
C ARG A 102 3.38 1.22 1.24
N HIS A 103 3.81 -0.03 1.15
CA HIS A 103 4.16 -0.81 2.33
C HIS A 103 5.31 -0.13 3.11
N PRO A 104 5.27 -0.05 4.45
CA PRO A 104 6.29 0.67 5.24
C PRO A 104 7.73 0.18 5.00
N VAL A 105 7.95 -1.11 4.79
CA VAL A 105 9.27 -1.65 4.42
C VAL A 105 9.74 -1.07 3.08
N SER A 106 8.85 -0.92 2.09
CA SER A 106 9.19 -0.29 0.81
C SER A 106 9.55 1.18 0.98
N ILE A 107 8.81 1.92 1.81
CA ILE A 107 9.09 3.32 2.13
C ILE A 107 10.47 3.47 2.78
N ALA A 108 10.76 2.64 3.81
CA ALA A 108 12.07 2.65 4.47
C ALA A 108 13.21 2.31 3.52
N ARG A 109 13.05 1.28 2.68
CA ARG A 109 14.04 0.88 1.67
C ARG A 109 14.33 2.02 0.71
N GLU A 110 13.30 2.66 0.16
CA GLU A 110 13.47 3.76 -0.78
C GLU A 110 14.14 4.98 -0.14
N GLU A 111 13.84 5.28 1.12
CA GLU A 111 14.48 6.36 1.85
C GLU A 111 15.96 6.06 2.09
N ILE A 112 16.31 4.85 2.53
CA ILE A 112 17.71 4.41 2.70
C ILE A 112 18.47 4.56 1.37
N VAL A 113 17.93 4.00 0.29
CA VAL A 113 18.53 4.07 -1.05
C VAL A 113 18.64 5.52 -1.52
N GLY A 114 17.59 6.33 -1.28
CA GLY A 114 17.58 7.75 -1.64
C GLY A 114 18.67 8.56 -0.95
N ILE A 115 18.97 8.27 0.33
CA ILE A 115 20.06 8.89 1.07
C ILE A 115 21.42 8.56 0.43
N PHE A 116 21.68 7.27 0.15
CA PHE A 116 22.96 6.88 -0.45
C PHE A 116 23.11 7.38 -1.90
N ARG A 117 22.03 7.47 -2.68
CA ARG A 117 22.05 8.10 -4.01
C ARG A 117 22.53 9.56 -3.96
N LYS A 118 22.13 10.33 -2.94
CA LYS A 118 22.65 11.70 -2.73
C LYS A 118 24.17 11.72 -2.49
N PHE A 119 24.72 10.63 -1.98
CA PHE A 119 26.16 10.48 -1.75
C PHE A 119 26.91 9.86 -2.94
N GLY A 120 26.22 9.70 -4.09
CA GLY A 120 26.81 9.18 -5.33
C GLY A 120 26.92 7.67 -5.38
N TYR A 121 26.06 6.93 -4.65
CA TYR A 121 25.95 5.48 -4.78
C TYR A 121 24.94 5.11 -5.85
N ASP A 122 25.30 4.19 -6.72
CA ASP A 122 24.40 3.53 -7.65
C ASP A 122 23.66 2.35 -6.97
N VAL A 123 22.55 1.91 -7.56
CA VAL A 123 21.81 0.75 -7.08
C VAL A 123 22.16 -0.47 -7.91
N ALA A 124 22.61 -1.52 -7.25
CA ALA A 124 22.85 -2.82 -7.87
C ALA A 124 21.88 -3.87 -7.33
N GLU A 125 21.31 -4.67 -8.22
CA GLU A 125 20.39 -5.76 -7.89
C GLU A 125 20.95 -7.09 -8.38
N GLY A 126 20.58 -8.20 -7.73
CA GLY A 126 21.01 -9.53 -8.08
C GLY A 126 19.97 -10.59 -7.71
N PRO A 127 20.20 -11.85 -8.11
CA PRO A 127 19.27 -12.95 -7.88
C PRO A 127 19.10 -13.28 -6.40
N GLU A 128 17.93 -13.79 -6.03
CA GLU A 128 17.65 -14.33 -4.69
C GLU A 128 18.13 -15.77 -4.52
N VAL A 129 18.16 -16.50 -5.62
CA VAL A 129 18.70 -17.86 -5.70
C VAL A 129 20.14 -17.77 -6.17
N GLU A 130 21.07 -18.26 -5.36
CA GLU A 130 22.49 -18.08 -5.53
C GLU A 130 23.27 -19.40 -5.40
N ASP A 131 24.51 -19.38 -5.83
CA ASP A 131 25.46 -20.45 -5.59
C ASP A 131 26.30 -20.19 -4.31
N ASP A 132 26.99 -21.21 -3.85
CA ASP A 132 27.84 -21.16 -2.67
C ASP A 132 29.00 -20.16 -2.83
N TRP A 133 29.57 -20.04 -4.04
CA TRP A 133 30.65 -19.11 -4.35
C TRP A 133 30.29 -17.66 -3.99
N HIS A 134 29.18 -17.16 -4.53
CA HIS A 134 28.80 -15.76 -4.33
C HIS A 134 28.28 -15.45 -2.93
N VAL A 135 27.73 -16.46 -2.22
CA VAL A 135 27.20 -16.23 -0.87
C VAL A 135 28.25 -16.42 0.21
N PHE A 136 29.22 -17.35 0.01
CA PHE A 136 30.13 -17.71 1.08
C PHE A 136 31.61 -17.67 0.66
N GLU A 137 32.03 -18.41 -0.38
CA GLU A 137 33.43 -18.63 -0.66
C GLU A 137 34.16 -17.33 -1.04
N ALA A 138 33.63 -16.55 -1.98
CA ALA A 138 34.19 -15.27 -2.38
C ALA A 138 34.15 -14.21 -1.27
N LEU A 139 33.34 -14.42 -0.23
CA LEU A 139 33.23 -13.57 0.96
C LEU A 139 34.09 -14.08 2.15
N ASN A 140 35.07 -14.91 1.86
CA ASN A 140 36.05 -15.39 2.85
C ASN A 140 35.42 -16.23 4.01
N PHE A 141 34.27 -16.87 3.77
CA PHE A 141 33.67 -17.79 4.73
C PHE A 141 34.41 -19.16 4.67
N PRO A 142 34.99 -19.63 5.76
CA PRO A 142 35.58 -20.94 5.78
C PRO A 142 34.54 -22.06 5.59
N PRO A 143 34.92 -23.25 5.07
CA PRO A 143 33.98 -24.34 4.82
C PRO A 143 33.19 -24.80 6.04
N GLU A 144 33.78 -24.73 7.23
CA GLU A 144 33.13 -25.15 8.50
C GLU A 144 32.44 -24.01 9.23
N HIS A 145 32.22 -22.85 8.57
CA HIS A 145 31.56 -21.72 9.23
C HIS A 145 30.08 -22.04 9.51
N PRO A 146 29.57 -21.79 10.75
CA PRO A 146 28.20 -22.14 11.13
C PRO A 146 27.11 -21.55 10.21
N ALA A 147 27.32 -20.36 9.63
CA ALA A 147 26.38 -19.77 8.69
C ALA A 147 26.16 -20.60 7.40
N ARG A 148 27.05 -21.54 7.09
CA ARG A 148 26.93 -22.48 5.96
C ARG A 148 26.12 -23.73 6.32
N GLU A 149 25.69 -23.89 7.57
CA GLU A 149 24.89 -25.04 7.99
C GLU A 149 23.41 -24.90 7.56
N MET A 150 22.74 -26.04 7.33
CA MET A 150 21.33 -26.11 6.95
C MET A 150 20.39 -25.51 7.99
N GLN A 151 20.81 -25.41 9.24
CA GLN A 151 20.03 -24.80 10.30
C GLN A 151 19.92 -23.28 10.18
N ASP A 152 20.85 -22.62 9.47
CA ASP A 152 20.85 -21.17 9.28
C ASP A 152 20.59 -20.75 7.83
N THR A 153 20.72 -21.66 6.86
CA THR A 153 20.60 -21.39 5.42
C THR A 153 19.58 -22.32 4.76
N PHE A 154 18.77 -21.77 3.83
CA PHE A 154 17.86 -22.56 2.99
C PHE A 154 18.57 -23.02 1.73
N PHE A 155 18.97 -24.29 1.67
CA PHE A 155 19.47 -24.92 0.45
C PHE A 155 18.31 -25.44 -0.40
N ILE A 156 18.41 -25.26 -1.72
CA ILE A 156 17.42 -25.72 -2.70
C ILE A 156 17.74 -27.13 -3.16
N ASN A 157 19.04 -27.45 -3.27
CA ASN A 157 19.51 -28.76 -3.62
C ASN A 157 20.68 -29.20 -2.71
N ASP A 158 20.87 -30.51 -2.62
CA ASP A 158 22.01 -31.15 -1.93
C ASP A 158 22.91 -31.77 -2.99
N SER A 159 23.75 -30.96 -3.61
CA SER A 159 24.70 -31.38 -4.67
C SER A 159 26.10 -30.84 -4.38
N ASP A 160 27.09 -31.31 -5.13
CA ASP A 160 28.49 -30.84 -5.04
C ASP A 160 28.62 -29.35 -5.32
N ASN A 161 27.64 -28.76 -6.03
CA ASN A 161 27.49 -27.32 -6.23
C ASN A 161 26.14 -26.87 -5.65
N PRO A 162 26.05 -26.58 -4.35
CA PRO A 162 24.81 -26.25 -3.70
C PRO A 162 24.25 -24.93 -4.19
N VAL A 163 22.93 -24.93 -4.41
CA VAL A 163 22.14 -23.76 -4.74
C VAL A 163 21.28 -23.43 -3.52
N LEU A 164 21.24 -22.15 -3.15
CA LEU A 164 20.62 -21.71 -1.91
C LEU A 164 19.89 -20.38 -2.06
N LEU A 165 19.05 -20.06 -1.10
CA LEU A 165 18.48 -18.74 -0.97
C LEU A 165 19.50 -17.84 -0.24
N ARG A 166 19.84 -16.69 -0.82
CA ARG A 166 20.86 -15.78 -0.27
C ARG A 166 20.52 -15.35 1.16
N THR A 167 21.49 -15.44 2.06
CA THR A 167 21.36 -15.05 3.47
C THR A 167 21.64 -13.58 3.73
N HIS A 168 22.21 -12.89 2.75
CA HIS A 168 22.54 -11.46 2.72
C HIS A 168 22.61 -10.97 1.27
N THR A 169 22.68 -9.66 1.08
CA THR A 169 22.82 -9.06 -0.25
C THR A 169 24.27 -8.85 -0.68
N SER A 170 25.26 -9.33 0.10
CA SER A 170 26.69 -9.27 -0.24
C SER A 170 27.03 -10.06 -1.50
N SER A 171 26.23 -11.08 -1.88
CA SER A 171 26.38 -11.78 -3.16
C SER A 171 26.29 -10.84 -4.36
N VAL A 172 25.46 -9.79 -4.24
CA VAL A 172 25.37 -8.72 -5.28
C VAL A 172 26.66 -7.90 -5.33
N GLN A 173 27.31 -7.68 -4.18
CA GLN A 173 28.59 -6.98 -4.12
C GLN A 173 29.69 -7.79 -4.84
N VAL A 174 29.75 -9.12 -4.64
CA VAL A 174 30.68 -10.02 -5.36
C VAL A 174 30.44 -9.90 -6.87
N ARG A 175 29.19 -10.04 -7.32
CA ARG A 175 28.82 -9.91 -8.75
C ARG A 175 29.17 -8.53 -9.33
N ALA A 176 29.08 -7.49 -8.53
CA ALA A 176 29.47 -6.15 -8.95
C ALA A 176 31.00 -6.03 -9.08
N MET A 177 31.77 -6.57 -8.11
CA MET A 177 33.22 -6.59 -8.16
C MET A 177 33.78 -7.35 -9.36
N GLU A 178 33.11 -8.45 -9.78
CA GLU A 178 33.50 -9.23 -10.98
C GLU A 178 33.22 -8.50 -12.30
N LYS A 179 32.26 -7.60 -12.36
CA LYS A 179 31.72 -7.07 -13.62
C LYS A 179 31.88 -5.57 -13.81
N MET A 180 31.90 -4.80 -12.73
CA MET A 180 31.90 -3.34 -12.81
C MET A 180 33.31 -2.78 -12.86
N PRO A 181 33.54 -1.70 -13.63
CA PRO A 181 34.82 -0.99 -13.57
C PRO A 181 34.96 -0.26 -12.23
N LEU A 182 36.20 -0.15 -11.78
CA LEU A 182 36.56 0.66 -10.61
C LEU A 182 36.60 2.17 -10.97
N PRO A 183 36.21 3.07 -10.05
CA PRO A 183 35.76 2.80 -8.69
C PRO A 183 34.34 2.24 -8.62
N ILE A 184 34.06 1.41 -7.64
CA ILE A 184 32.72 0.85 -7.36
C ILE A 184 32.13 1.60 -6.17
N ARG A 185 30.92 2.13 -6.33
CA ARG A 185 30.15 2.75 -5.24
C ARG A 185 28.69 2.41 -5.41
N ILE A 186 28.22 1.38 -4.70
CA ILE A 186 26.89 0.81 -4.87
C ILE A 186 26.18 0.57 -3.55
N VAL A 187 24.84 0.55 -3.61
CA VAL A 187 23.97 -0.05 -2.60
C VAL A 187 23.19 -1.19 -3.21
N CYS A 188 23.05 -2.27 -2.45
CA CYS A 188 22.43 -3.52 -2.87
C CYS A 188 21.17 -3.77 -2.02
N PRO A 189 20.01 -3.19 -2.39
CA PRO A 189 18.76 -3.49 -1.71
C PRO A 189 18.24 -4.86 -2.16
N GLY A 190 17.72 -5.65 -1.21
CA GLY A 190 17.14 -6.93 -1.58
C GLY A 190 16.54 -7.70 -0.43
N ARG A 191 15.73 -8.69 -0.79
CA ARG A 191 15.16 -9.66 0.13
C ARG A 191 16.20 -10.76 0.41
N VAL A 192 16.26 -11.21 1.65
CA VAL A 192 17.18 -12.23 2.12
C VAL A 192 16.47 -13.26 2.99
N PHE A 193 17.08 -14.42 3.18
CA PHE A 193 16.44 -15.57 3.76
C PHE A 193 17.37 -16.21 4.80
N ARG A 194 16.84 -16.49 5.99
CA ARG A 194 17.56 -17.21 7.05
C ARG A 194 16.64 -18.21 7.70
N ASN A 195 17.12 -19.39 7.97
CA ASN A 195 16.33 -20.45 8.60
C ASN A 195 16.19 -20.21 10.11
N GLU A 196 15.55 -19.11 10.46
CA GLU A 196 15.33 -18.67 11.83
C GLU A 196 13.86 -18.80 12.23
N ALA A 197 13.60 -19.06 13.52
CA ALA A 197 12.26 -19.07 14.07
C ALA A 197 11.66 -17.64 14.06
N ILE A 198 10.43 -17.53 13.55
CA ILE A 198 9.70 -16.25 13.49
C ILE A 198 9.39 -15.77 14.91
N SER A 199 9.73 -14.52 15.20
CA SER A 199 9.52 -13.87 16.49
C SER A 199 9.26 -12.36 16.31
N ALA A 200 9.04 -11.65 17.41
CA ALA A 200 8.93 -10.20 17.38
C ALA A 200 10.21 -9.46 16.92
N ARG A 201 11.35 -10.17 16.75
CA ARG A 201 12.65 -9.60 16.44
C ARG A 201 13.36 -10.26 15.26
N ALA A 202 12.90 -11.41 14.80
CA ALA A 202 13.48 -12.19 13.72
C ALA A 202 12.37 -12.73 12.81
N HIS A 203 12.67 -12.85 11.52
CA HIS A 203 11.80 -13.47 10.54
C HIS A 203 12.66 -14.21 9.52
N CYS A 204 12.19 -15.34 9.03
CA CYS A 204 12.91 -16.15 8.06
C CYS A 204 13.09 -15.45 6.69
N ILE A 205 12.30 -14.45 6.42
CA ILE A 205 12.38 -13.56 5.24
C ILE A 205 12.46 -12.14 5.76
N PHE A 206 13.43 -11.36 5.30
CA PHE A 206 13.54 -9.94 5.62
C PHE A 206 14.29 -9.20 4.51
N HIS A 207 14.44 -7.88 4.64
CA HIS A 207 15.08 -7.06 3.62
C HIS A 207 16.34 -6.42 4.17
N GLN A 208 17.37 -6.40 3.34
CA GLN A 208 18.62 -5.70 3.63
C GLN A 208 18.88 -4.61 2.59
N VAL A 209 19.63 -3.61 3.00
CA VAL A 209 20.37 -2.72 2.12
C VAL A 209 21.82 -2.81 2.57
N GLU A 210 22.67 -3.30 1.69
CA GLU A 210 24.10 -3.31 1.89
C GLU A 210 24.77 -2.31 0.97
N GLY A 211 25.92 -1.78 1.36
CA GLY A 211 26.69 -0.84 0.55
C GLY A 211 28.11 -1.30 0.40
N LEU A 212 28.69 -1.00 -0.74
CA LEU A 212 30.10 -1.26 -1.08
C LEU A 212 30.71 0.00 -1.72
N TYR A 213 31.86 0.41 -1.22
CA TYR A 213 32.68 1.42 -1.86
C TYR A 213 34.11 0.92 -1.99
N ILE A 214 34.62 0.86 -3.22
CA ILE A 214 36.00 0.46 -3.56
C ILE A 214 36.61 1.51 -4.46
N ASP A 215 37.76 2.03 -4.04
CA ASP A 215 38.55 3.00 -4.80
C ASP A 215 40.01 2.93 -4.34
N GLU A 216 40.89 3.75 -4.91
CA GLU A 216 42.24 3.93 -4.41
C GLU A 216 42.22 4.70 -3.06
N ASN A 217 42.98 4.23 -2.07
CA ASN A 217 43.17 4.88 -0.78
C ASN A 217 41.88 5.12 0.07
N VAL A 218 40.88 4.28 -0.05
CA VAL A 218 39.70 4.32 0.82
C VAL A 218 40.09 3.93 2.25
N THR A 219 39.63 4.69 3.21
CA THR A 219 40.03 4.56 4.62
C THR A 219 38.84 4.25 5.54
N PHE A 220 39.15 3.78 6.75
CA PHE A 220 38.16 3.61 7.82
C PHE A 220 37.46 4.95 8.19
N ALA A 221 38.17 6.08 8.02
CA ALA A 221 37.58 7.39 8.26
C ALA A 221 36.48 7.73 7.23
N ASP A 222 36.67 7.34 5.96
CA ASP A 222 35.66 7.51 4.90
C ASP A 222 34.40 6.69 5.21
N MET A 223 34.57 5.43 5.64
CA MET A 223 33.46 4.60 6.10
C MET A 223 32.70 5.25 7.26
N LYS A 224 33.41 5.69 8.30
CA LYS A 224 32.83 6.37 9.46
C LYS A 224 32.03 7.62 9.06
N GLN A 225 32.58 8.41 8.14
CA GLN A 225 31.92 9.62 7.63
C GLN A 225 30.64 9.30 6.86
N ALA A 226 30.68 8.32 5.95
CA ALA A 226 29.52 7.89 5.18
C ALA A 226 28.37 7.40 6.09
N ILE A 227 28.73 6.57 7.09
CA ILE A 227 27.75 6.05 8.06
C ILE A 227 27.18 7.16 8.95
N LEU A 228 28.00 8.11 9.40
CA LEU A 228 27.53 9.25 10.19
C LEU A 228 26.56 10.14 9.40
N LEU A 229 26.87 10.41 8.14
CA LEU A 229 25.98 11.17 7.25
C LEU A 229 24.65 10.44 7.04
N PHE A 230 24.69 9.14 6.77
CA PHE A 230 23.49 8.32 6.67
C PHE A 230 22.65 8.39 7.96
N ALA A 231 23.29 8.18 9.13
CA ALA A 231 22.59 8.20 10.41
C ALA A 231 21.89 9.54 10.69
N ARG A 232 22.52 10.64 10.32
CA ARG A 232 21.96 12.00 10.49
C ARG A 232 20.81 12.29 9.51
N GLU A 233 20.93 11.88 8.27
CA GLU A 233 19.85 12.01 7.28
C GLU A 233 18.62 11.16 7.69
N MET A 234 18.85 9.94 8.17
CA MET A 234 17.78 8.99 8.50
C MET A 234 17.08 9.26 9.83
N PHE A 235 17.83 9.64 10.87
CA PHE A 235 17.34 9.78 12.24
C PHE A 235 17.40 11.18 12.81
N GLY A 236 17.90 12.14 12.03
CA GLY A 236 18.00 13.56 12.40
C GLY A 236 19.41 14.03 12.69
N ALA A 237 19.65 15.34 12.48
CA ALA A 237 20.97 15.98 12.49
C ALA A 237 21.76 15.82 13.80
N GLN A 238 21.09 15.61 14.93
CA GLN A 238 21.73 15.44 16.25
C GLN A 238 22.13 14.00 16.55
N THR A 239 21.84 13.07 15.63
CA THR A 239 22.18 11.66 15.81
C THR A 239 23.68 11.46 15.89
N GLN A 240 24.11 10.73 16.91
CA GLN A 240 25.47 10.30 17.12
C GLN A 240 25.60 8.81 16.80
N ILE A 241 26.78 8.40 16.35
CA ILE A 241 27.11 6.99 16.13
C ILE A 241 28.15 6.53 17.16
N ARG A 242 28.05 5.25 17.52
CA ARG A 242 29.04 4.53 18.29
C ARG A 242 29.44 3.29 17.53
N MET A 243 30.73 3.09 17.34
CA MET A 243 31.29 1.91 16.68
C MET A 243 31.77 0.96 17.77
N ARG A 244 31.30 -0.29 17.72
CA ARG A 244 31.77 -1.38 18.58
C ARG A 244 32.54 -2.39 17.75
N PRO A 245 33.76 -2.76 18.12
CA PRO A 245 34.48 -3.82 17.40
C PRO A 245 33.63 -5.09 17.27
N SER A 246 33.65 -5.69 16.09
CA SER A 246 32.95 -6.93 15.77
C SER A 246 33.81 -7.76 14.81
N TYR A 247 33.34 -8.92 14.45
CA TYR A 247 34.00 -9.79 13.47
C TYR A 247 33.03 -10.20 12.38
N PHE A 248 33.44 -10.02 11.13
CA PHE A 248 32.78 -10.59 9.95
C PHE A 248 33.85 -11.18 9.03
N PRO A 249 33.62 -12.38 8.42
CA PRO A 249 34.62 -13.03 7.59
C PRO A 249 35.12 -12.19 6.41
N PHE A 250 34.27 -11.32 5.90
CA PHE A 250 34.47 -10.51 4.68
C PHE A 250 35.03 -9.10 4.93
N THR A 251 35.23 -8.72 6.20
CA THR A 251 35.75 -7.38 6.55
C THR A 251 36.75 -7.42 7.71
N GLU A 252 37.81 -6.61 7.63
CA GLU A 252 38.81 -6.41 8.71
C GLU A 252 39.45 -5.00 8.57
N PRO A 253 39.37 -4.11 9.56
CA PRO A 253 38.62 -4.25 10.81
C PRO A 253 37.10 -4.13 10.61
N SER A 254 36.34 -4.81 11.46
CA SER A 254 34.89 -4.82 11.44
C SER A 254 34.30 -4.14 12.67
N ALA A 255 33.12 -3.57 12.52
CA ALA A 255 32.39 -2.94 13.61
C ALA A 255 30.86 -3.08 13.46
N GLU A 256 30.19 -3.09 14.59
CA GLU A 256 28.75 -2.84 14.68
C GLU A 256 28.48 -1.38 14.99
N ILE A 257 27.47 -0.79 14.39
CA ILE A 257 27.08 0.61 14.52
C ILE A 257 25.85 0.72 15.36
N ASP A 258 25.98 1.47 16.46
CA ASP A 258 24.85 1.93 17.24
C ASP A 258 24.60 3.41 16.95
N VAL A 259 23.32 3.80 16.92
CA VAL A 259 22.90 5.21 16.92
C VAL A 259 22.39 5.61 18.29
N SER A 260 22.55 6.88 18.65
CA SER A 260 21.92 7.43 19.84
C SER A 260 20.40 7.27 19.75
N CYS A 261 19.78 6.77 20.82
CA CYS A 261 18.33 6.54 20.83
C CYS A 261 17.60 7.88 20.71
N ASN A 262 16.89 8.06 19.58
CA ASN A 262 16.10 9.26 19.29
C ASN A 262 14.87 9.41 20.18
N ILE A 263 14.39 8.31 20.80
CA ILE A 263 13.21 8.30 21.66
C ILE A 263 13.52 8.92 23.03
N CYS A 264 14.68 8.61 23.61
CA CYS A 264 15.07 9.12 24.93
C CYS A 264 16.22 10.12 24.89
N GLY A 265 16.70 10.50 23.71
CA GLY A 265 17.84 11.40 23.55
C GLY A 265 19.13 10.86 24.20
N GLY A 266 19.33 9.53 24.20
CA GLY A 266 20.50 8.89 24.79
C GLY A 266 20.43 8.64 26.30
N LYS A 267 19.35 9.04 27.00
CA LYS A 267 19.21 8.92 28.46
C LYS A 267 18.91 7.50 28.95
N GLY A 268 18.49 6.61 28.08
CA GLY A 268 18.05 5.26 28.40
C GLY A 268 16.52 5.16 28.53
N CYS A 269 15.91 4.19 27.84
CA CYS A 269 14.49 3.88 27.91
C CYS A 269 14.26 2.38 27.66
N ASN A 270 13.01 1.93 27.72
CA ASN A 270 12.67 0.52 27.48
C ASN A 270 13.02 0.04 26.06
N VAL A 271 13.00 0.93 25.05
CA VAL A 271 13.35 0.59 23.67
C VAL A 271 14.84 0.30 23.52
N CYS A 272 15.71 1.16 24.07
CA CYS A 272 17.14 0.93 24.10
C CYS A 272 17.61 0.11 25.31
N LYS A 273 16.70 -0.46 26.08
CA LYS A 273 16.99 -1.26 27.28
C LYS A 273 17.91 -0.55 28.31
N GLY A 274 17.69 0.74 28.46
CA GLY A 274 18.46 1.57 29.39
C GLY A 274 19.84 2.02 28.88
N THR A 275 20.31 1.53 27.71
CA THR A 275 21.66 1.80 27.23
C THR A 275 21.81 3.18 26.56
N GLY A 276 20.72 3.79 26.08
CA GLY A 276 20.76 5.01 25.29
C GLY A 276 21.17 4.80 23.80
N TRP A 277 21.47 3.55 23.40
CA TRP A 277 21.99 3.21 22.08
C TRP A 277 21.18 2.10 21.42
N LEU A 278 21.09 2.15 20.07
CA LEU A 278 20.35 1.21 19.26
C LEU A 278 21.21 0.76 18.09
N GLU A 279 21.50 -0.53 18.03
CA GLU A 279 22.23 -1.13 16.92
C GLU A 279 21.41 -1.08 15.63
N ILE A 280 22.03 -0.67 14.53
CA ILE A 280 21.38 -0.49 13.23
C ILE A 280 22.04 -1.24 12.08
N MET A 281 23.36 -1.47 12.12
CA MET A 281 24.09 -2.10 11.02
C MET A 281 25.45 -2.69 11.46
N GLY A 282 25.97 -3.62 10.64
CA GLY A 282 27.37 -4.01 10.63
C GLY A 282 28.13 -3.29 9.53
N CYS A 283 29.43 -3.08 9.70
CA CYS A 283 30.31 -2.51 8.71
C CYS A 283 31.77 -2.95 8.89
N GLY A 284 32.60 -2.69 7.91
CA GLY A 284 34.05 -2.93 8.00
C GLY A 284 34.80 -2.57 6.72
N MET A 285 36.11 -2.56 6.80
CA MET A 285 36.97 -2.48 5.62
C MET A 285 36.94 -3.83 4.92
N VAL A 286 36.78 -3.83 3.60
CA VAL A 286 36.73 -5.08 2.81
C VAL A 286 38.03 -5.84 2.98
N ASP A 287 37.94 -7.14 3.32
CA ASP A 287 39.08 -7.99 3.48
C ASP A 287 39.85 -8.12 2.15
N PRO A 288 41.22 -8.02 2.15
CA PRO A 288 42.02 -8.20 0.94
C PRO A 288 41.74 -9.50 0.18
N ASN A 289 41.41 -10.59 0.88
CA ASN A 289 41.08 -11.86 0.23
C ASN A 289 39.78 -11.76 -0.59
N VAL A 290 38.81 -10.97 -0.13
CA VAL A 290 37.54 -10.74 -0.86
C VAL A 290 37.79 -9.95 -2.14
N LEU A 291 38.67 -8.93 -2.10
CA LEU A 291 39.06 -8.17 -3.29
C LEU A 291 39.78 -9.09 -4.30
N GLU A 292 40.76 -9.89 -3.84
CA GLU A 292 41.52 -10.78 -4.68
C GLU A 292 40.68 -11.93 -5.28
N ALA A 293 39.77 -12.52 -4.49
CA ALA A 293 38.79 -13.50 -4.97
C ALA A 293 37.93 -12.98 -6.11
N SER A 294 37.61 -11.66 -6.08
CA SER A 294 36.86 -10.97 -7.13
C SER A 294 37.73 -10.38 -8.24
N GLY A 295 39.04 -10.65 -8.26
CA GLY A 295 39.98 -10.19 -9.30
C GLY A 295 40.45 -8.74 -9.15
N ILE A 296 40.31 -8.14 -7.98
CA ILE A 296 40.73 -6.76 -7.68
C ILE A 296 42.06 -6.76 -6.92
N ASP A 297 43.04 -6.00 -7.39
CA ASP A 297 44.35 -5.85 -6.75
C ASP A 297 44.23 -5.14 -5.40
N SER A 298 44.33 -5.92 -4.31
CA SER A 298 44.23 -5.44 -2.92
C SER A 298 45.37 -4.53 -2.48
N LYS A 299 46.49 -4.50 -3.25
CA LYS A 299 47.63 -3.58 -2.97
C LYS A 299 47.37 -2.19 -3.51
N LYS A 300 46.51 -2.05 -4.52
CA LYS A 300 46.17 -0.79 -5.15
C LYS A 300 44.86 -0.24 -4.67
N TYR A 301 43.87 -1.10 -4.44
CA TYR A 301 42.53 -0.71 -4.08
C TYR A 301 42.18 -1.13 -2.66
N SER A 302 41.42 -0.32 -1.99
CA SER A 302 40.83 -0.61 -0.69
C SER A 302 39.35 -0.24 -0.72
N GLY A 303 38.57 -0.71 0.23
CA GLY A 303 37.16 -0.41 0.27
C GLY A 303 36.54 -0.67 1.62
N PHE A 304 35.29 -0.25 1.76
CA PHE A 304 34.48 -0.61 2.92
C PHE A 304 33.12 -1.11 2.48
N ALA A 305 32.53 -1.94 3.34
CA ALA A 305 31.17 -2.42 3.20
C ALA A 305 30.37 -2.16 4.48
N PHE A 306 29.04 -2.07 4.34
CA PHE A 306 28.10 -1.99 5.44
C PHE A 306 26.81 -2.69 5.09
N GLY A 307 26.06 -3.15 6.10
CA GLY A 307 24.78 -3.82 5.88
C GLY A 307 23.78 -3.56 6.99
N MET A 308 22.55 -3.25 6.61
CA MET A 308 21.45 -2.98 7.54
C MET A 308 20.17 -3.71 7.17
N GLY A 309 19.42 -4.14 8.19
CA GLY A 309 18.07 -4.68 8.02
C GLY A 309 17.06 -3.55 7.87
N VAL A 310 16.30 -3.55 6.77
CA VAL A 310 15.31 -2.50 6.45
C VAL A 310 14.21 -2.45 7.51
N GLU A 311 13.72 -3.63 7.93
CA GLU A 311 12.70 -3.72 8.98
C GLU A 311 13.20 -3.15 10.30
N ARG A 312 14.48 -3.38 10.63
CA ARG A 312 15.08 -2.85 11.85
C ARG A 312 15.10 -1.31 11.84
N ILE A 313 15.47 -0.71 10.72
CA ILE A 313 15.44 0.75 10.53
C ILE A 313 13.98 1.25 10.61
N ALA A 314 13.06 0.59 9.92
CA ALA A 314 11.63 0.91 9.95
C ALA A 314 11.03 0.83 11.37
N MET A 315 11.35 -0.23 12.13
CA MET A 315 10.93 -0.37 13.52
C MET A 315 11.39 0.78 14.40
N LEU A 316 12.64 1.23 14.22
CA LEU A 316 13.19 2.34 14.98
C LEU A 316 12.56 3.68 14.59
N LYS A 317 12.34 3.89 13.29
CA LYS A 317 11.76 5.13 12.75
C LYS A 317 10.31 5.32 13.19
N TRP A 318 9.49 4.30 13.07
CA TRP A 318 8.06 4.35 13.37
C TRP A 318 7.67 3.73 14.72
N GLN A 319 8.64 3.35 15.53
CA GLN A 319 8.45 2.78 16.87
C GLN A 319 7.58 1.51 16.89
N VAL A 320 7.65 0.73 15.82
CA VAL A 320 6.99 -0.57 15.72
C VAL A 320 7.73 -1.56 16.61
N ARG A 321 7.00 -2.24 17.50
CA ARG A 321 7.62 -3.11 18.52
C ARG A 321 7.74 -4.56 18.10
N ASP A 322 6.99 -4.96 17.10
CA ASP A 322 6.90 -6.34 16.64
C ASP A 322 7.13 -6.40 15.14
N LEU A 323 8.20 -7.06 14.72
CA LEU A 323 8.60 -7.19 13.32
C LEU A 323 7.56 -7.94 12.49
N ARG A 324 6.79 -8.85 13.09
CA ARG A 324 5.77 -9.63 12.40
C ARG A 324 4.68 -8.77 11.76
N ASN A 325 4.39 -7.59 12.31
CA ASN A 325 3.41 -6.66 11.75
C ASN A 325 3.71 -6.28 10.29
N TYR A 326 4.97 -6.30 9.88
CA TYR A 326 5.35 -6.04 8.49
C TYR A 326 5.03 -7.20 7.53
N PHE A 327 4.72 -8.39 8.05
CA PHE A 327 4.53 -9.61 7.26
C PHE A 327 3.13 -10.21 7.37
N GLU A 328 2.34 -9.82 8.40
CA GLU A 328 1.01 -10.38 8.66
C GLU A 328 -0.10 -9.78 7.79
N ASN A 329 0.19 -8.74 7.00
CA ASN A 329 -0.77 -8.05 6.13
C ASN A 329 -2.03 -7.54 6.88
N ASP A 330 -1.87 -7.12 8.13
CA ASP A 330 -2.97 -6.54 8.92
C ASP A 330 -3.32 -5.15 8.37
N LEU A 331 -4.52 -5.03 7.81
CA LEU A 331 -4.98 -3.77 7.21
C LEU A 331 -5.06 -2.62 8.22
N ARG A 332 -5.25 -2.89 9.51
CA ARG A 332 -5.28 -1.86 10.56
C ARG A 332 -3.90 -1.23 10.70
N PHE A 333 -2.86 -2.06 10.70
CA PHE A 333 -1.46 -1.61 10.73
C PHE A 333 -1.09 -0.86 9.43
N LEU A 334 -1.44 -1.41 8.26
CA LEU A 334 -1.09 -0.79 6.98
C LEU A 334 -1.77 0.57 6.78
N LYS A 335 -2.98 0.76 7.28
CA LYS A 335 -3.71 2.04 7.24
C LYS A 335 -3.02 3.18 8.00
N GLU A 336 -2.17 2.88 8.99
CA GLU A 336 -1.38 3.90 9.68
C GLU A 336 -0.38 4.61 8.74
N PHE A 337 -0.11 4.04 7.56
CA PHE A 337 0.81 4.55 6.55
C PHE A 337 0.11 5.15 5.32
N GLU A 338 -1.21 5.29 5.30
CA GLU A 338 -1.97 5.79 4.14
C GLU A 338 -1.56 7.21 3.68
N THR A 339 -1.04 8.03 4.56
CA THR A 339 -0.55 9.38 4.25
C THR A 339 0.90 9.41 3.76
N SER A 340 1.58 8.26 3.72
CA SER A 340 2.98 8.12 3.28
C SER A 340 3.02 7.76 1.80
N LEU A 341 2.79 8.76 0.94
CA LEU A 341 2.85 8.62 -0.52
C LEU A 341 4.27 8.82 -1.05
#